data_e7274ab40d14295a03c67e737435f182
#
_entry.id   e7274ab40d14295a03c67e737435f182
#
_cell.length_a   1.000
_cell.length_b   1.000
_cell.length_c   1.000
_cell.angle_alpha   90.00
_cell.angle_beta   90.00
_cell.angle_gamma   90.00
#
_symmetry.space_group_name_H-M   'P 1'
#
loop_
_entity.id
_entity.type
_entity.pdbx_description
1 polymer ?
#
loop_
_entity_poly.entity_id
_entity_poly.type
_entity_poly.pdbx_seq_one_letter_code
_entity_poly.pdbx_strand_id
1 'polypeptide(L)'
;MFADRLKHIVAKPLSWLGEHSPVTMVRLRYLARFHRLPNLKHPKDLNETILYLKLFTDTSAWTRLADKYQVRQYVTERGLADILIPLYGAWERVEDIPFGELPDRFILKANNGDGKGTNRVVDKTQMSDADWTDLKKELQRWLSLRHIGALAGEPQYSGIRPMIIAEQLLPTDVGQSSLVDYKLWCFHGEPHSFLVCSNRKENGHDTCLGCYDLDWGYHPENMVVSARYPQEPEPLPRPQCLEEMIRVARVLSDGFPEVRVDLYESQGRVWFGELTFTSLCGMMNYYTPGYLREMGERVVESLEWRV
;
A
#
# COMPACT_ATOMS: atom_id res chain seq x y z
N MET A 1 -7.56 25.69 12.63
CA MET A 1 -6.93 25.87 13.97
C MET A 1 -7.66 25.13 15.09
N PHE A 2 -9.00 25.31 15.33
CA PHE A 2 -9.72 24.58 16.40
C PHE A 2 -9.90 23.09 16.07
N ALA A 3 -10.25 22.76 14.82
CA ALA A 3 -10.41 21.39 14.35
C ALA A 3 -9.10 20.59 14.34
N ASP A 4 -7.97 21.23 14.09
CA ASP A 4 -6.66 20.58 14.08
C ASP A 4 -6.17 20.32 15.51
N ARG A 5 -6.43 21.22 16.45
CA ARG A 5 -6.16 20.97 17.88
C ARG A 5 -7.02 19.82 18.43
N LEU A 6 -8.29 19.73 18.05
CA LEU A 6 -9.16 18.61 18.46
C LEU A 6 -8.65 17.28 17.90
N LYS A 7 -8.22 17.25 16.63
CA LYS A 7 -7.62 16.04 16.02
C LYS A 7 -6.36 15.59 16.79
N HIS A 8 -5.49 16.52 17.21
CA HIS A 8 -4.30 16.20 17.99
C HIS A 8 -4.60 15.74 19.43
N ILE A 9 -5.63 16.29 20.07
CA ILE A 9 -6.03 15.90 21.44
C ILE A 9 -6.61 14.47 21.45
N VAL A 10 -7.39 14.11 20.44
CA VAL A 10 -8.01 12.77 20.33
C VAL A 10 -7.05 11.73 19.75
N ALA A 11 -6.07 12.14 18.93
CA ALA A 11 -5.12 11.24 18.30
C ALA A 11 -4.20 10.51 19.30
N LYS A 12 -3.73 11.19 20.35
CA LYS A 12 -2.82 10.61 21.35
C LYS A 12 -3.46 9.46 22.15
N PRO A 13 -4.66 9.61 22.74
CA PRO A 13 -5.34 8.51 23.43
C PRO A 13 -5.67 7.35 22.50
N LEU A 14 -6.07 7.64 21.26
CA LEU A 14 -6.37 6.59 20.27
C LEU A 14 -5.10 5.87 19.81
N SER A 15 -3.98 6.57 19.62
CA SER A 15 -2.69 5.96 19.31
C SER A 15 -2.24 5.04 20.45
N TRP A 16 -2.32 5.52 21.70
CA TRP A 16 -2.05 4.70 22.89
C TRP A 16 -2.93 3.45 22.95
N LEU A 17 -4.23 3.59 22.70
CA LEU A 17 -5.16 2.44 22.64
C LEU A 17 -4.75 1.46 21.53
N GLY A 18 -4.36 1.95 20.37
CA GLY A 18 -3.90 1.11 19.25
C GLY A 18 -2.64 0.32 19.56
N GLU A 19 -1.72 0.91 20.34
CA GLU A 19 -0.49 0.24 20.79
C GLU A 19 -0.75 -0.79 21.89
N HIS A 20 -1.61 -0.49 22.87
CA HIS A 20 -1.81 -1.31 24.06
C HIS A 20 -3.00 -2.28 23.94
N SER A 21 -3.93 -2.01 23.05
CA SER A 21 -5.11 -2.85 22.79
C SER A 21 -5.53 -2.82 21.33
N PRO A 22 -4.71 -3.36 20.42
CA PRO A 22 -4.98 -3.31 18.97
C PRO A 22 -6.32 -3.98 18.61
N VAL A 23 -6.72 -5.03 19.31
CA VAL A 23 -8.02 -5.69 19.11
C VAL A 23 -9.18 -4.72 19.39
N THR A 24 -9.11 -3.97 20.48
CA THR A 24 -10.14 -2.97 20.83
C THR A 24 -10.18 -1.85 19.80
N MET A 25 -9.02 -1.35 19.39
CA MET A 25 -8.92 -0.30 18.35
C MET A 25 -9.55 -0.77 17.04
N VAL A 26 -9.20 -1.97 16.57
CA VAL A 26 -9.74 -2.55 15.35
C VAL A 26 -11.25 -2.71 15.44
N ARG A 27 -11.79 -3.23 16.55
CA ARG A 27 -13.25 -3.39 16.78
C ARG A 27 -13.99 -2.05 16.71
N LEU A 28 -13.46 -1.02 17.36
CA LEU A 28 -14.06 0.33 17.35
C LEU A 28 -14.06 0.93 15.94
N ARG A 29 -12.97 0.82 15.22
CA ARG A 29 -12.86 1.33 13.84
C ARG A 29 -13.77 0.57 12.88
N TYR A 30 -13.82 -0.75 13.01
CA TYR A 30 -14.68 -1.59 12.18
C TYR A 30 -16.18 -1.29 12.43
N LEU A 31 -16.56 -1.15 13.71
CA LEU A 31 -17.92 -0.74 14.10
C LEU A 31 -18.27 0.64 13.53
N ALA A 32 -17.37 1.62 13.62
CA ALA A 32 -17.59 2.95 13.08
C ALA A 32 -17.72 2.96 11.55
N ARG A 33 -17.05 2.02 10.84
CA ARG A 33 -17.07 1.97 9.37
C ARG A 33 -18.21 1.13 8.81
N PHE A 34 -18.51 -0.01 9.43
CA PHE A 34 -19.44 -1.02 8.91
C PHE A 34 -20.70 -1.20 9.75
N HIS A 35 -20.85 -0.44 10.86
CA HIS A 35 -21.97 -0.51 11.80
C HIS A 35 -22.22 -1.92 12.38
N ARG A 36 -21.16 -2.76 12.39
CA ARG A 36 -21.12 -4.09 13.00
C ARG A 36 -19.72 -4.37 13.55
N LEU A 37 -19.61 -5.31 14.50
CA LEU A 37 -18.33 -5.82 14.96
C LEU A 37 -17.76 -6.85 13.95
N PRO A 38 -16.42 -6.94 13.81
CA PRO A 38 -15.81 -7.98 12.99
C PRO A 38 -15.90 -9.33 13.71
N ASN A 39 -16.11 -10.41 12.96
CA ASN A 39 -15.98 -11.75 13.47
C ASN A 39 -14.50 -12.19 13.44
N LEU A 40 -13.78 -11.86 14.51
CA LEU A 40 -12.36 -12.19 14.62
C LEU A 40 -12.11 -13.65 15.05
N LYS A 41 -13.14 -14.37 15.44
CA LYS A 41 -13.03 -15.77 15.88
C LYS A 41 -13.18 -16.75 14.71
N HIS A 42 -14.10 -16.43 13.82
CA HIS A 42 -14.38 -17.18 12.59
C HIS A 42 -14.61 -16.17 11.46
N PRO A 43 -13.53 -15.62 10.88
CA PRO A 43 -13.62 -14.67 9.78
C PRO A 43 -14.48 -15.17 8.63
N LYS A 44 -15.32 -14.31 8.07
CA LYS A 44 -16.29 -14.63 7.03
C LYS A 44 -15.98 -13.98 5.68
N ASP A 45 -15.06 -13.05 5.67
CA ASP A 45 -14.66 -12.30 4.48
C ASP A 45 -13.18 -11.89 4.57
N LEU A 46 -12.61 -11.43 3.48
CA LEU A 46 -11.21 -11.04 3.41
C LEU A 46 -10.85 -9.94 4.42
N ASN A 47 -11.75 -8.98 4.69
CA ASN A 47 -11.49 -7.96 5.70
C ASN A 47 -11.26 -8.58 7.08
N GLU A 48 -12.19 -9.44 7.52
CA GLU A 48 -12.11 -10.12 8.82
C GLU A 48 -10.89 -11.05 8.88
N THR A 49 -10.55 -11.70 7.75
CA THR A 49 -9.36 -12.55 7.64
C THR A 49 -8.07 -11.75 7.80
N ILE A 50 -7.92 -10.62 7.11
CA ILE A 50 -6.77 -9.72 7.28
C ILE A 50 -6.68 -9.22 8.73
N LEU A 51 -7.83 -8.87 9.35
CA LEU A 51 -7.86 -8.47 10.75
C LEU A 51 -7.42 -9.60 11.70
N TYR A 52 -7.83 -10.83 11.41
CA TYR A 52 -7.38 -12.00 12.17
C TYR A 52 -5.87 -12.21 12.01
N LEU A 53 -5.37 -12.24 10.78
CA LEU A 53 -3.95 -12.46 10.50
C LEU A 53 -3.08 -11.44 11.25
N LYS A 54 -3.39 -10.15 11.14
CA LYS A 54 -2.57 -9.09 11.77
C LYS A 54 -2.62 -9.09 13.30
N LEU A 55 -3.68 -9.62 13.92
CA LEU A 55 -3.88 -9.57 15.36
C LEU A 55 -3.46 -10.85 16.08
N PHE A 56 -3.52 -12.01 15.43
CA PHE A 56 -3.43 -13.31 16.09
C PHE A 56 -2.42 -14.27 15.46
N THR A 57 -1.72 -13.87 14.40
CA THR A 57 -0.64 -14.68 13.81
C THR A 57 0.72 -14.01 13.95
N ASP A 58 1.79 -14.72 13.60
CA ASP A 58 3.12 -14.15 13.56
C ASP A 58 3.27 -13.23 12.34
N THR A 59 3.38 -11.94 12.61
CA THR A 59 3.57 -10.89 11.61
C THR A 59 4.98 -10.29 11.64
N SER A 60 5.94 -10.96 12.26
CA SER A 60 7.32 -10.45 12.43
C SER A 60 7.99 -10.09 11.11
N ALA A 61 7.75 -10.87 10.05
CA ALA A 61 8.27 -10.60 8.72
C ALA A 61 7.65 -9.36 8.07
N TRP A 62 6.42 -8.98 8.44
CA TRP A 62 5.70 -7.89 7.79
C TRP A 62 6.37 -6.53 7.99
N THR A 63 7.03 -6.31 9.13
CA THR A 63 7.77 -5.06 9.39
C THR A 63 8.86 -4.82 8.35
N ARG A 64 9.67 -5.85 8.05
CA ARG A 64 10.71 -5.79 7.01
C ARG A 64 10.11 -5.62 5.62
N LEU A 65 9.01 -6.32 5.33
CA LEU A 65 8.41 -6.39 3.99
C LEU A 65 7.50 -5.20 3.67
N ALA A 66 6.95 -4.52 4.67
CA ALA A 66 6.21 -3.27 4.49
C ALA A 66 7.14 -2.03 4.41
N ASP A 67 8.41 -2.17 4.82
CA ASP A 67 9.43 -1.13 4.69
C ASP A 67 9.92 -1.04 3.24
N LYS A 68 9.62 0.07 2.55
CA LYS A 68 9.98 0.28 1.13
C LYS A 68 11.47 0.19 0.84
N TYR A 69 12.32 0.36 1.86
CA TYR A 69 13.76 0.20 1.73
C TYR A 69 14.18 -1.26 1.97
N GLN A 70 13.72 -1.88 3.05
CA GLN A 70 14.15 -3.23 3.43
C GLN A 70 13.55 -4.33 2.53
N VAL A 71 12.33 -4.14 2.00
CA VAL A 71 11.70 -5.10 1.08
C VAL A 71 12.52 -5.35 -0.18
N ARG A 72 13.36 -4.41 -0.59
CA ARG A 72 14.24 -4.52 -1.76
C ARG A 72 15.20 -5.69 -1.63
N GLN A 73 15.71 -5.96 -0.41
CA GLN A 73 16.53 -7.12 -0.15
C GLN A 73 15.75 -8.43 -0.37
N TYR A 74 14.51 -8.51 0.11
CA TYR A 74 13.65 -9.67 -0.12
C TYR A 74 13.41 -9.93 -1.61
N VAL A 75 13.07 -8.88 -2.37
CA VAL A 75 12.89 -8.99 -3.83
C VAL A 75 14.16 -9.50 -4.51
N THR A 76 15.33 -9.04 -4.08
CA THR A 76 16.64 -9.51 -4.58
C THR A 76 16.89 -10.96 -4.21
N GLU A 77 16.60 -11.37 -2.96
CA GLU A 77 16.74 -12.76 -2.47
C GLU A 77 15.85 -13.74 -3.24
N ARG A 78 14.72 -13.25 -3.79
CA ARG A 78 13.81 -14.01 -4.67
C ARG A 78 14.24 -14.03 -6.14
N GLY A 79 15.41 -13.51 -6.48
CA GLY A 79 15.94 -13.49 -7.85
C GLY A 79 15.30 -12.45 -8.78
N LEU A 80 14.68 -11.41 -8.21
CA LEU A 80 13.91 -10.41 -8.94
C LEU A 80 14.54 -9.00 -8.82
N ALA A 81 15.86 -8.89 -8.65
CA ALA A 81 16.52 -7.59 -8.49
C ALA A 81 16.30 -6.62 -9.66
N ASP A 82 16.06 -7.15 -10.84
CA ASP A 82 15.90 -6.41 -12.08
C ASP A 82 14.56 -5.63 -12.17
N ILE A 83 13.54 -6.02 -11.36
CA ILE A 83 12.27 -5.26 -11.31
C ILE A 83 12.30 -4.14 -10.26
N LEU A 84 13.37 -3.98 -9.50
CA LEU A 84 13.48 -2.92 -8.52
C LEU A 84 13.72 -1.56 -9.18
N ILE A 85 12.88 -0.58 -8.87
CA ILE A 85 13.10 0.80 -9.32
C ILE A 85 14.47 1.27 -8.82
N PRO A 86 15.34 1.86 -9.66
CA PRO A 86 16.64 2.35 -9.25
C PRO A 86 16.57 3.26 -8.03
N LEU A 87 17.31 2.93 -6.99
CA LEU A 87 17.40 3.68 -5.73
C LEU A 87 18.62 4.59 -5.78
N TYR A 88 18.43 5.89 -5.59
CA TYR A 88 19.53 6.85 -5.52
C TYR A 88 20.13 6.97 -4.11
N GLY A 89 19.33 6.67 -3.08
CA GLY A 89 19.81 6.65 -1.70
C GLY A 89 18.66 6.55 -0.68
N ALA A 90 19.08 6.39 0.59
CA ALA A 90 18.20 6.30 1.74
C ALA A 90 18.84 7.01 2.93
N TRP A 91 18.12 7.88 3.63
CA TRP A 91 18.66 8.73 4.68
C TRP A 91 17.72 8.82 5.89
N GLU A 92 18.30 8.87 7.06
CA GLU A 92 17.59 9.05 8.34
C GLU A 92 17.47 10.51 8.76
N ARG A 93 18.18 11.41 8.08
CA ARG A 93 18.20 12.84 8.34
C ARG A 93 18.08 13.61 7.04
N VAL A 94 17.32 14.68 7.05
CA VAL A 94 17.11 15.52 5.85
C VAL A 94 18.41 16.21 5.42
N GLU A 95 19.28 16.55 6.41
CA GLU A 95 20.54 17.23 6.19
C GLU A 95 21.55 16.36 5.42
N ASP A 96 21.41 15.04 5.50
CA ASP A 96 22.32 14.09 4.86
C ASP A 96 21.93 13.83 3.39
N ILE A 97 20.81 14.35 2.89
CA ILE A 97 20.35 14.17 1.52
C ILE A 97 21.21 15.03 0.58
N PRO A 98 22.00 14.47 -0.34
CA PRO A 98 22.84 15.23 -1.26
C PRO A 98 22.01 15.72 -2.47
N PHE A 99 21.06 16.63 -2.25
CA PHE A 99 20.15 17.11 -3.29
C PHE A 99 20.85 17.59 -4.56
N GLY A 100 22.07 18.14 -4.43
CA GLY A 100 22.88 18.59 -5.57
C GLY A 100 23.30 17.45 -6.49
N GLU A 101 23.54 16.26 -5.94
CA GLU A 101 24.04 15.08 -6.65
C GLU A 101 22.91 14.22 -7.24
N LEU A 102 21.68 14.39 -6.76
CA LEU A 102 20.51 13.68 -7.31
C LEU A 102 20.20 14.17 -8.74
N PRO A 103 19.56 13.35 -9.58
CA PRO A 103 19.10 13.78 -10.90
C PRO A 103 18.16 14.99 -10.83
N ASP A 104 17.90 15.64 -11.98
CA ASP A 104 16.97 16.78 -12.02
C ASP A 104 15.54 16.37 -11.63
N ARG A 105 15.14 15.15 -11.98
CA ARG A 105 13.81 14.62 -11.65
C ARG A 105 13.90 13.28 -10.93
N PHE A 106 13.25 13.18 -9.80
CA PHE A 106 13.21 11.97 -8.96
C PHE A 106 11.97 11.98 -8.07
N ILE A 107 11.71 10.86 -7.37
CA ILE A 107 10.65 10.77 -6.38
C ILE A 107 11.25 10.50 -4.99
N LEU A 108 10.81 11.28 -4.00
CA LEU A 108 11.08 11.03 -2.59
C LEU A 108 9.91 10.28 -1.96
N LYS A 109 10.21 9.33 -1.09
CA LYS A 109 9.20 8.57 -0.36
C LYS A 109 9.64 8.36 1.09
N ALA A 110 8.68 8.40 2.04
CA ALA A 110 8.93 7.81 3.35
C ALA A 110 8.89 6.28 3.23
N ASN A 111 9.89 5.58 3.77
CA ASN A 111 9.96 4.12 3.68
C ASN A 111 8.79 3.41 4.40
N ASN A 112 8.21 4.03 5.42
CA ASN A 112 7.06 3.56 6.20
C ASN A 112 5.73 4.20 5.79
N GLY A 113 5.68 4.97 4.69
CA GLY A 113 4.49 5.71 4.27
C GLY A 113 3.44 4.86 3.57
N ASP A 114 2.18 5.25 3.71
CA ASP A 114 1.00 4.64 3.07
C ASP A 114 0.62 5.27 1.69
N GLY A 115 1.52 6.08 1.15
CA GLY A 115 1.38 6.77 -0.15
C GLY A 115 0.81 8.19 -0.06
N LYS A 116 -0.22 8.46 0.73
CA LYS A 116 -0.82 9.80 0.82
C LYS A 116 0.01 10.76 1.64
N GLY A 117 0.60 11.78 0.96
CA GLY A 117 1.40 12.81 1.60
C GLY A 117 2.71 12.29 2.21
N THR A 118 3.17 11.12 1.75
CA THR A 118 4.45 10.51 2.11
C THR A 118 5.29 10.13 0.89
N ASN A 119 4.94 10.69 -0.26
CA ASN A 119 5.72 10.69 -1.48
C ASN A 119 5.65 12.06 -2.16
N ARG A 120 6.74 12.47 -2.81
CA ARG A 120 6.88 13.76 -3.48
C ARG A 120 7.74 13.63 -4.73
N VAL A 121 7.18 13.97 -5.88
CA VAL A 121 7.96 14.18 -7.10
C VAL A 121 8.72 15.49 -6.97
N VAL A 122 10.00 15.46 -7.25
CA VAL A 122 10.90 16.63 -7.27
C VAL A 122 11.35 16.85 -8.70
N ASP A 123 11.18 18.07 -9.19
CA ASP A 123 11.80 18.59 -10.43
C ASP A 123 12.63 19.79 -10.03
N LYS A 124 13.96 19.61 -9.94
CA LYS A 124 14.89 20.64 -9.47
C LYS A 124 14.82 21.93 -10.32
N THR A 125 14.50 21.78 -11.60
CA THR A 125 14.44 22.92 -12.55
C THR A 125 13.26 23.85 -12.29
N GLN A 126 12.26 23.39 -11.52
CA GLN A 126 11.04 24.13 -11.17
C GLN A 126 11.03 24.60 -9.72
N MET A 127 12.04 24.26 -8.93
CA MET A 127 12.08 24.53 -7.47
C MET A 127 12.65 25.92 -7.18
N SER A 128 11.87 26.76 -6.50
CA SER A 128 12.37 28.00 -5.85
C SER A 128 13.00 27.70 -4.48
N ASP A 129 13.68 28.69 -3.87
CA ASP A 129 14.23 28.57 -2.51
C ASP A 129 13.12 28.33 -1.47
N ALA A 130 11.94 28.87 -1.69
CA ALA A 130 10.77 28.62 -0.83
C ALA A 130 10.32 27.16 -0.92
N ASP A 131 10.25 26.60 -2.16
CA ASP A 131 9.88 25.20 -2.38
C ASP A 131 10.88 24.23 -1.72
N TRP A 132 12.18 24.50 -1.81
CA TRP A 132 13.22 23.74 -1.10
C TRP A 132 13.04 23.80 0.42
N THR A 133 12.70 24.96 0.94
CA THR A 133 12.46 25.13 2.38
C THR A 133 11.25 24.31 2.84
N ASP A 134 10.16 24.34 2.07
CA ASP A 134 8.93 23.62 2.41
C ASP A 134 9.09 22.11 2.22
N LEU A 135 9.81 21.67 1.17
CA LEU A 135 10.18 20.27 0.99
C LEU A 135 10.94 19.74 2.22
N LYS A 136 11.97 20.45 2.70
CA LYS A 136 12.73 20.02 3.88
C LYS A 136 11.87 19.90 5.13
N LYS A 137 10.92 20.81 5.35
CA LYS A 137 9.94 20.72 6.46
C LYS A 137 9.03 19.49 6.29
N GLU A 138 8.58 19.22 5.06
CA GLU A 138 7.76 18.05 4.76
C GLU A 138 8.52 16.76 5.06
N LEU A 139 9.76 16.62 4.61
CA LEU A 139 10.61 15.47 4.88
C LEU A 139 10.89 15.27 6.37
N GLN A 140 11.13 16.38 7.11
CA GLN A 140 11.30 16.31 8.56
C GLN A 140 10.05 15.79 9.26
N ARG A 141 8.85 16.19 8.77
CA ARG A 141 7.58 15.63 9.24
C ARG A 141 7.49 14.13 8.96
N TRP A 142 7.89 13.64 7.78
CA TRP A 142 7.88 12.21 7.46
C TRP A 142 8.78 11.40 8.41
N LEU A 143 9.97 11.88 8.71
CA LEU A 143 10.88 11.24 9.66
C LEU A 143 10.33 11.21 11.10
N SER A 144 9.38 12.08 11.43
CA SER A 144 8.70 12.08 12.74
C SER A 144 7.52 11.10 12.84
N LEU A 145 7.09 10.48 11.73
CA LEU A 145 5.96 9.56 11.68
C LEU A 145 6.33 8.17 12.21
N ARG A 146 6.44 8.01 13.53
CA ARG A 146 6.86 6.75 14.18
C ARG A 146 5.73 5.78 14.51
N HIS A 147 4.48 6.22 14.54
CA HIS A 147 3.35 5.42 15.02
C HIS A 147 2.22 5.36 13.99
N ILE A 148 2.58 5.35 12.69
CA ILE A 148 1.60 5.38 11.60
C ILE A 148 0.57 4.24 11.73
N GLY A 149 1.03 3.05 12.09
CA GLY A 149 0.17 1.87 12.21
C GLY A 149 -0.70 1.82 13.46
N ALA A 150 -0.36 2.55 14.54
CA ALA A 150 -1.07 2.43 15.82
C ALA A 150 -2.57 2.73 15.72
N LEU A 151 -2.92 3.84 15.05
CA LEU A 151 -4.32 4.23 14.83
C LEU A 151 -5.10 3.25 13.97
N ALA A 152 -4.43 2.41 13.21
CA ALA A 152 -5.03 1.40 12.32
C ALA A 152 -4.96 -0.01 12.93
N GLY A 153 -4.30 -0.18 14.08
CA GLY A 153 -4.00 -1.48 14.66
C GLY A 153 -3.10 -2.30 13.75
N GLU A 154 -2.08 -1.65 13.18
CA GLU A 154 -1.10 -2.24 12.25
C GLU A 154 0.29 -2.20 12.88
N PRO A 155 0.61 -3.16 13.76
CA PRO A 155 1.84 -3.14 14.55
C PRO A 155 3.12 -3.21 13.70
N GLN A 156 3.04 -3.79 12.50
CA GLN A 156 4.18 -3.90 11.59
C GLN A 156 4.82 -2.55 11.23
N TYR A 157 4.03 -1.50 11.09
CA TYR A 157 4.56 -0.17 10.76
C TYR A 157 5.26 0.52 11.94
N SER A 158 4.91 0.16 13.18
CA SER A 158 5.55 0.74 14.37
C SER A 158 7.00 0.30 14.54
N GLY A 159 7.37 -0.86 13.98
CA GLY A 159 8.74 -1.38 13.99
C GLY A 159 9.66 -0.81 12.90
N ILE A 160 9.11 -0.06 11.93
CA ILE A 160 9.90 0.49 10.83
C ILE A 160 10.64 1.75 11.29
N ARG A 161 11.97 1.77 11.18
CA ARG A 161 12.77 2.97 11.40
C ARG A 161 12.55 3.96 10.26
N PRO A 162 12.04 5.18 10.53
CA PRO A 162 11.72 6.12 9.46
C PRO A 162 12.97 6.55 8.68
N MET A 163 12.88 6.51 7.36
CA MET A 163 13.90 6.97 6.42
C MET A 163 13.22 7.69 5.25
N ILE A 164 13.96 8.56 4.60
CA ILE A 164 13.61 9.10 3.28
C ILE A 164 14.38 8.32 2.24
N ILE A 165 13.70 7.78 1.25
CA ILE A 165 14.31 7.17 0.08
C ILE A 165 14.11 8.04 -1.16
N ALA A 166 15.11 8.06 -2.04
CA ALA A 166 14.99 8.69 -3.36
C ALA A 166 15.10 7.61 -4.44
N GLU A 167 14.12 7.56 -5.32
CA GLU A 167 14.06 6.60 -6.42
C GLU A 167 13.92 7.31 -7.77
N GLN A 168 14.27 6.58 -8.82
CA GLN A 168 14.00 7.03 -10.17
C GLN A 168 12.51 7.30 -10.35
N LEU A 169 12.17 8.45 -10.93
CA LEU A 169 10.83 8.72 -11.38
C LEU A 169 10.57 7.94 -12.68
N LEU A 170 9.72 6.94 -12.62
CA LEU A 170 9.36 6.16 -13.79
C LEU A 170 8.56 7.03 -14.77
N PRO A 171 8.84 6.95 -16.07
CA PRO A 171 8.06 7.67 -17.08
C PRO A 171 6.64 7.07 -17.15
N THR A 172 5.66 7.94 -17.34
CA THR A 172 4.29 7.56 -17.70
C THR A 172 4.17 7.39 -19.21
N ASP A 173 3.30 6.49 -19.65
CA ASP A 173 3.02 6.34 -21.07
C ASP A 173 2.32 7.57 -21.63
N VAL A 174 2.46 7.75 -22.96
CA VAL A 174 1.89 8.90 -23.66
C VAL A 174 0.38 8.96 -23.48
N GLY A 175 -0.11 10.09 -22.98
CA GLY A 175 -1.55 10.31 -22.73
C GLY A 175 -2.05 9.88 -21.37
N GLN A 176 -1.22 9.28 -20.51
CA GLN A 176 -1.57 8.94 -19.14
C GLN A 176 -1.17 10.05 -18.16
N SER A 177 -2.03 10.36 -17.20
CA SER A 177 -1.77 11.35 -16.14
C SER A 177 -0.89 10.80 -15.01
N SER A 178 -0.83 9.47 -14.86
CA SER A 178 -0.05 8.75 -13.83
C SER A 178 0.22 7.32 -14.28
N LEU A 179 1.17 6.66 -13.62
CA LEU A 179 1.33 5.22 -13.76
C LEU A 179 0.06 4.50 -13.32
N VAL A 180 -0.26 3.39 -13.98
CA VAL A 180 -1.29 2.45 -13.53
C VAL A 180 -0.70 1.56 -12.45
N ASP A 181 -1.39 1.45 -11.30
CA ASP A 181 -1.04 0.49 -10.26
C ASP A 181 -1.75 -0.86 -10.54
N TYR A 182 -1.01 -1.89 -10.76
CA TYR A 182 -1.48 -3.28 -10.88
C TYR A 182 -1.27 -3.99 -9.54
N LYS A 183 -2.35 -4.23 -8.81
CA LYS A 183 -2.33 -4.76 -7.45
C LYS A 183 -2.88 -6.18 -7.45
N LEU A 184 -1.97 -7.16 -7.43
CA LEU A 184 -2.34 -8.56 -7.49
C LEU A 184 -2.61 -9.11 -6.09
N TRP A 185 -3.83 -9.57 -5.87
CA TRP A 185 -4.17 -10.39 -4.72
C TRP A 185 -3.60 -11.78 -4.89
N CYS A 186 -2.88 -12.24 -3.89
CA CYS A 186 -2.30 -13.57 -3.85
C CYS A 186 -2.72 -14.29 -2.58
N PHE A 187 -3.12 -15.54 -2.72
CA PHE A 187 -3.53 -16.41 -1.63
C PHE A 187 -2.71 -17.68 -1.66
N HIS A 188 -2.01 -18.00 -0.55
CA HIS A 188 -1.11 -19.15 -0.44
C HIS A 188 -0.06 -19.25 -1.57
N GLY A 189 0.49 -18.11 -1.97
CA GLY A 189 1.49 -18.03 -3.05
C GLY A 189 0.91 -18.01 -4.45
N GLU A 190 -0.43 -18.14 -4.62
CA GLU A 190 -1.05 -18.14 -5.94
C GLU A 190 -1.76 -16.79 -6.21
N PRO A 191 -1.42 -16.12 -7.32
CA PRO A 191 -2.16 -14.96 -7.81
C PRO A 191 -3.61 -15.31 -8.10
N HIS A 192 -4.53 -14.38 -7.78
CA HIS A 192 -5.97 -14.59 -7.93
C HIS A 192 -6.63 -13.55 -8.83
N SER A 193 -6.42 -12.27 -8.57
CA SER A 193 -7.06 -11.19 -9.29
C SER A 193 -6.30 -9.88 -9.15
N PHE A 194 -6.60 -8.94 -10.03
CA PHE A 194 -6.05 -7.59 -10.00
C PHE A 194 -7.07 -6.61 -9.44
N LEU A 195 -6.63 -5.75 -8.54
CA LEU A 195 -7.19 -4.44 -8.31
C LEU A 195 -6.35 -3.43 -9.10
N VAL A 196 -6.91 -2.84 -10.13
CA VAL A 196 -6.21 -1.85 -10.95
C VAL A 196 -6.61 -0.45 -10.53
N CYS A 197 -5.61 0.41 -10.29
CA CYS A 197 -5.82 1.80 -9.93
C CYS A 197 -5.24 2.69 -11.04
N SER A 198 -6.10 3.45 -11.70
CA SER A 198 -5.77 4.34 -12.81
C SER A 198 -6.21 5.78 -12.53
N ASN A 199 -5.83 6.71 -13.40
CA ASN A 199 -6.21 8.12 -13.33
C ASN A 199 -5.92 8.78 -11.97
N ARG A 200 -4.83 8.37 -11.30
CA ARG A 200 -4.45 8.90 -10.00
C ARG A 200 -3.95 10.34 -10.15
N LYS A 201 -4.73 11.30 -9.67
CA LYS A 201 -4.30 12.69 -9.56
C LYS A 201 -3.46 12.91 -8.29
N GLU A 202 -2.64 13.98 -8.29
CA GLU A 202 -1.80 14.34 -7.12
C GLU A 202 -2.59 14.52 -5.82
N ASN A 203 -3.84 15.00 -5.91
CA ASN A 203 -4.74 15.16 -4.76
C ASN A 203 -5.33 13.82 -4.25
N GLY A 204 -5.10 12.70 -4.96
CA GLY A 204 -5.63 11.37 -4.66
C GLY A 204 -7.15 11.23 -4.80
N HIS A 205 -7.82 12.26 -5.38
CA HIS A 205 -9.20 12.19 -5.82
C HIS A 205 -9.27 11.70 -7.26
N ASP A 206 -10.40 11.13 -7.67
CA ASP A 206 -10.66 10.61 -9.00
C ASP A 206 -9.81 9.38 -9.42
N THR A 207 -9.17 8.68 -8.45
CA THR A 207 -8.54 7.39 -8.75
C THR A 207 -9.63 6.38 -9.10
N CYS A 208 -9.63 5.91 -10.34
CA CYS A 208 -10.53 4.85 -10.78
C CYS A 208 -10.04 3.49 -10.29
N LEU A 209 -10.99 2.63 -9.91
CA LEU A 209 -10.70 1.25 -9.50
C LEU A 209 -11.39 0.28 -10.45
N GLY A 210 -10.65 -0.75 -10.87
CA GLY A 210 -11.17 -1.87 -11.65
C GLY A 210 -10.76 -3.20 -11.05
N CYS A 211 -11.63 -4.21 -11.16
CA CYS A 211 -11.34 -5.59 -10.80
C CYS A 211 -11.17 -6.41 -12.07
N TYR A 212 -10.07 -7.16 -12.17
CA TYR A 212 -9.76 -8.00 -13.32
C TYR A 212 -9.32 -9.39 -12.85
N ASP A 213 -9.65 -10.42 -13.63
CA ASP A 213 -9.10 -11.76 -13.43
C ASP A 213 -7.68 -11.89 -14.04
N LEU A 214 -7.09 -13.07 -13.95
CA LEU A 214 -5.74 -13.33 -14.47
C LEU A 214 -5.66 -13.38 -16.00
N ASP A 215 -6.79 -13.57 -16.69
CA ASP A 215 -6.89 -13.52 -18.15
C ASP A 215 -7.22 -12.12 -18.67
N TRP A 216 -7.27 -11.14 -17.77
CA TRP A 216 -7.64 -9.73 -18.01
C TRP A 216 -9.13 -9.51 -18.30
N GLY A 217 -10.00 -10.43 -17.87
CA GLY A 217 -11.44 -10.23 -17.85
C GLY A 217 -11.82 -9.13 -16.83
N TYR A 218 -12.64 -8.15 -17.25
CA TYR A 218 -13.09 -7.06 -16.41
C TYR A 218 -14.34 -7.45 -15.63
N HIS A 219 -14.31 -7.30 -14.30
CA HIS A 219 -15.36 -7.71 -13.36
C HIS A 219 -15.91 -6.53 -12.55
N PRO A 220 -16.63 -5.57 -13.18
CA PRO A 220 -17.21 -4.44 -12.47
C PRO A 220 -18.22 -4.84 -11.40
N GLU A 221 -18.90 -5.99 -11.55
CA GLU A 221 -19.86 -6.56 -10.60
C GLU A 221 -19.22 -6.88 -9.23
N ASN A 222 -17.90 -7.05 -9.15
CA ASN A 222 -17.17 -7.29 -7.92
C ASN A 222 -16.92 -6.00 -7.12
N MET A 223 -17.15 -4.83 -7.72
CA MET A 223 -16.81 -3.53 -7.16
C MET A 223 -18.05 -2.78 -6.66
N VAL A 224 -17.85 -1.97 -5.62
CA VAL A 224 -18.84 -1.00 -5.13
C VAL A 224 -18.50 0.37 -5.69
N VAL A 225 -19.36 0.88 -6.56
CA VAL A 225 -19.23 2.23 -7.12
C VAL A 225 -19.51 3.28 -6.05
N SER A 226 -18.63 4.24 -5.91
CA SER A 226 -18.84 5.38 -5.01
C SER A 226 -18.14 6.62 -5.57
N ALA A 227 -18.54 7.80 -5.09
CA ALA A 227 -17.87 9.05 -5.44
C ALA A 227 -16.37 9.06 -5.03
N ARG A 228 -16.00 8.25 -4.03
CA ARG A 228 -14.60 8.11 -3.58
C ARG A 228 -13.81 7.15 -4.47
N TYR A 229 -14.47 6.14 -5.02
CA TYR A 229 -13.87 5.10 -5.85
C TYR A 229 -14.72 4.95 -7.10
N PRO A 230 -14.59 5.88 -8.08
CA PRO A 230 -15.21 5.72 -9.37
C PRO A 230 -14.62 4.50 -10.08
N GLN A 231 -15.42 3.87 -10.92
CA GLN A 231 -14.96 2.82 -11.81
C GLN A 231 -14.50 3.40 -13.14
N GLU A 232 -13.63 2.67 -13.83
CA GLU A 232 -13.34 2.96 -15.23
C GLU A 232 -14.62 2.73 -16.05
N PRO A 233 -14.98 3.68 -16.96
CA PRO A 233 -16.17 3.52 -17.80
C PRO A 233 -16.03 2.36 -18.80
N GLU A 234 -14.80 2.06 -19.21
CA GLU A 234 -14.46 0.99 -20.14
C GLU A 234 -13.28 0.18 -19.58
N PRO A 235 -13.17 -1.12 -19.93
CA PRO A 235 -12.02 -1.93 -19.55
C PRO A 235 -10.72 -1.30 -20.01
N LEU A 236 -9.72 -1.29 -19.15
CA LEU A 236 -8.37 -0.86 -19.53
C LEU A 236 -7.75 -1.87 -20.52
N PRO A 237 -6.90 -1.40 -21.43
CA PRO A 237 -6.14 -2.29 -22.30
C PRO A 237 -5.36 -3.31 -21.48
N ARG A 238 -5.28 -4.55 -22.01
CA ARG A 238 -4.46 -5.60 -21.40
C ARG A 238 -3.00 -5.15 -21.35
N PRO A 239 -2.33 -5.20 -20.18
CA PRO A 239 -0.93 -4.83 -20.06
C PRO A 239 -0.05 -5.77 -20.87
N GLN A 240 1.02 -5.25 -21.45
CA GLN A 240 1.96 -6.06 -22.24
C GLN A 240 2.71 -7.07 -21.38
N CYS A 241 2.95 -6.73 -20.11
CA CYS A 241 3.70 -7.53 -19.15
C CYS A 241 2.81 -8.38 -18.23
N LEU A 242 1.55 -8.69 -18.61
CA LEU A 242 0.59 -9.39 -17.74
C LEU A 242 1.15 -10.71 -17.18
N GLU A 243 1.69 -11.59 -18.04
CA GLU A 243 2.22 -12.88 -17.63
C GLU A 243 3.43 -12.73 -16.69
N GLU A 244 4.26 -11.73 -16.95
CA GLU A 244 5.41 -11.41 -16.09
C GLU A 244 4.95 -10.89 -14.73
N MET A 245 3.91 -10.05 -14.68
CA MET A 245 3.31 -9.60 -13.42
C MET A 245 2.79 -10.78 -12.60
N ILE A 246 2.10 -11.73 -13.24
CA ILE A 246 1.58 -12.93 -12.58
C ILE A 246 2.73 -13.80 -12.07
N ARG A 247 3.78 -14.01 -12.88
CA ARG A 247 4.98 -14.74 -12.47
C ARG A 247 5.66 -14.10 -11.26
N VAL A 248 5.87 -12.80 -11.31
CA VAL A 248 6.48 -12.02 -10.23
C VAL A 248 5.64 -12.11 -8.96
N ALA A 249 4.33 -11.96 -9.07
CA ALA A 249 3.42 -12.03 -7.94
C ALA A 249 3.47 -13.40 -7.27
N ARG A 250 3.50 -14.49 -8.04
CA ARG A 250 3.65 -15.87 -7.51
C ARG A 250 4.94 -16.04 -6.73
N VAL A 251 6.07 -15.55 -7.25
CA VAL A 251 7.37 -15.65 -6.58
C VAL A 251 7.41 -14.84 -5.29
N LEU A 252 6.84 -13.62 -5.30
CA LEU A 252 6.88 -12.72 -4.15
C LEU A 252 5.86 -13.07 -3.07
N SER A 253 4.79 -13.77 -3.41
CA SER A 253 3.73 -14.16 -2.46
C SER A 253 3.97 -15.53 -1.83
N ASP A 254 4.95 -16.28 -2.30
CA ASP A 254 5.28 -17.61 -1.78
C ASP A 254 5.54 -17.60 -0.27
N GLY A 255 4.83 -18.46 0.46
CA GLY A 255 4.91 -18.59 1.92
C GLY A 255 3.97 -17.68 2.71
N PHE A 256 3.14 -16.84 2.04
CA PHE A 256 2.15 -16.01 2.73
C PHE A 256 0.73 -16.53 2.50
N PRO A 257 -0.09 -16.62 3.57
CA PRO A 257 -1.50 -17.01 3.40
C PRO A 257 -2.29 -15.98 2.60
N GLU A 258 -1.94 -14.69 2.74
CA GLU A 258 -2.48 -13.58 1.98
C GLU A 258 -1.43 -12.49 1.85
N VAL A 259 -1.28 -11.94 0.67
CA VAL A 259 -0.51 -10.72 0.41
C VAL A 259 -0.95 -10.11 -0.91
N ARG A 260 -0.95 -8.79 -0.98
CA ARG A 260 -1.14 -8.06 -2.24
C ARG A 260 0.21 -7.59 -2.76
N VAL A 261 0.53 -7.96 -3.99
CA VAL A 261 1.75 -7.55 -4.69
C VAL A 261 1.41 -6.39 -5.62
N ASP A 262 1.95 -5.22 -5.34
CA ASP A 262 1.70 -4.01 -6.12
C ASP A 262 2.84 -3.80 -7.13
N LEU A 263 2.48 -3.72 -8.41
CA LEU A 263 3.41 -3.61 -9.54
C LEU A 263 3.02 -2.43 -10.45
N TYR A 264 3.99 -1.98 -11.24
CA TYR A 264 3.79 -1.03 -12.33
C TYR A 264 4.27 -1.63 -13.65
N GLU A 265 3.69 -1.15 -14.76
CA GLU A 265 4.27 -1.30 -16.08
C GLU A 265 4.75 0.06 -16.57
N SER A 266 5.97 0.13 -17.05
CA SER A 266 6.53 1.33 -17.68
C SER A 266 7.57 0.91 -18.70
N GLN A 267 7.44 1.43 -19.92
CA GLN A 267 8.34 1.12 -21.04
C GLN A 267 8.49 -0.39 -21.32
N GLY A 268 7.37 -1.14 -21.27
CA GLY A 268 7.34 -2.57 -21.54
C GLY A 268 8.08 -3.44 -20.51
N ARG A 269 8.22 -2.94 -19.27
CA ARG A 269 8.86 -3.66 -18.15
C ARG A 269 7.99 -3.60 -16.91
N VAL A 270 8.05 -4.68 -16.12
CA VAL A 270 7.47 -4.72 -14.78
C VAL A 270 8.39 -4.03 -13.78
N TRP A 271 7.80 -3.23 -12.89
CA TRP A 271 8.49 -2.61 -11.77
C TRP A 271 7.79 -2.93 -10.46
N PHE A 272 8.57 -3.23 -9.43
CA PHE A 272 8.06 -3.52 -8.10
C PHE A 272 7.64 -2.22 -7.38
N GLY A 273 6.43 -2.23 -6.81
CA GLY A 273 5.89 -1.16 -5.99
C GLY A 273 6.02 -1.45 -4.50
N GLU A 274 5.20 -2.39 -4.00
CA GLU A 274 5.19 -2.77 -2.58
C GLU A 274 4.54 -4.15 -2.35
N LEU A 275 4.78 -4.71 -1.16
CA LEU A 275 3.98 -5.80 -0.60
C LEU A 275 3.03 -5.23 0.44
N THR A 276 1.73 -5.55 0.32
CA THR A 276 0.70 -5.03 1.22
C THR A 276 -0.01 -6.18 1.92
N PHE A 277 0.13 -6.29 3.23
CA PHE A 277 -0.48 -7.32 4.08
C PHE A 277 -1.80 -6.87 4.70
N THR A 278 -2.03 -5.57 4.81
CA THR A 278 -3.19 -5.00 5.51
C THR A 278 -3.90 -3.97 4.63
N SER A 279 -4.32 -4.40 3.45
CA SER A 279 -4.98 -3.51 2.48
C SER A 279 -6.14 -2.74 3.12
N LEU A 280 -6.07 -1.40 3.04
CA LEU A 280 -7.00 -0.47 3.70
C LEU A 280 -7.25 -0.81 5.19
N CYS A 281 -6.20 -1.25 5.88
CA CYS A 281 -6.20 -1.71 7.28
C CYS A 281 -7.10 -2.93 7.55
N GLY A 282 -7.47 -3.73 6.54
CA GLY A 282 -8.49 -4.79 6.64
C GLY A 282 -9.91 -4.23 6.71
N MET A 283 -10.17 -3.10 6.06
CA MET A 283 -11.48 -2.42 6.09
C MET A 283 -11.88 -1.93 4.70
N MET A 284 -11.71 -2.79 3.69
CA MET A 284 -12.04 -2.48 2.31
C MET A 284 -13.56 -2.36 2.14
N ASN A 285 -14.00 -1.33 1.44
CA ASN A 285 -15.40 -1.06 1.13
C ASN A 285 -15.63 -0.71 -0.34
N TYR A 286 -14.64 -0.98 -1.17
CA TYR A 286 -14.73 -0.85 -2.63
C TYR A 286 -15.01 -2.17 -3.34
N TYR A 287 -14.96 -3.30 -2.63
CA TYR A 287 -15.43 -4.59 -3.10
C TYR A 287 -16.83 -4.90 -2.55
N THR A 288 -17.61 -5.67 -3.32
CA THR A 288 -18.89 -6.18 -2.86
C THR A 288 -18.72 -7.18 -1.71
N PRO A 289 -19.71 -7.31 -0.82
CA PRO A 289 -19.64 -8.31 0.27
C PRO A 289 -19.52 -9.76 -0.24
N GLY A 290 -20.07 -10.06 -1.41
CA GLY A 290 -19.97 -11.37 -2.06
C GLY A 290 -18.54 -11.69 -2.44
N TYR A 291 -17.89 -10.75 -3.12
CA TYR A 291 -16.50 -10.95 -3.56
C TYR A 291 -15.49 -10.95 -2.40
N LEU A 292 -15.71 -10.10 -1.37
CA LEU A 292 -14.90 -10.15 -0.15
C LEU A 292 -15.00 -11.51 0.55
N ARG A 293 -16.18 -12.15 0.52
CA ARG A 293 -16.37 -13.49 1.08
C ARG A 293 -15.62 -14.54 0.27
N GLU A 294 -15.78 -14.53 -1.04
CA GLU A 294 -15.08 -15.44 -1.95
C GLU A 294 -13.55 -15.37 -1.74
N MET A 295 -12.98 -14.17 -1.72
CA MET A 295 -11.55 -14.00 -1.46
C MET A 295 -11.15 -14.46 -0.06
N GLY A 296 -11.99 -14.23 0.95
CA GLY A 296 -11.73 -14.68 2.32
C GLY A 296 -11.71 -16.19 2.45
N GLU A 297 -12.63 -16.91 1.80
CA GLU A 297 -12.71 -18.37 1.79
C GLU A 297 -11.40 -19.00 1.29
N ARG A 298 -10.75 -18.41 0.28
CA ARG A 298 -9.46 -18.88 -0.24
C ARG A 298 -8.33 -18.85 0.78
N VAL A 299 -8.36 -17.93 1.73
CA VAL A 299 -7.35 -17.86 2.80
C VAL A 299 -7.69 -18.82 3.94
N VAL A 300 -8.98 -18.94 4.25
CA VAL A 300 -9.50 -19.63 5.44
C VAL A 300 -9.32 -21.15 5.36
N GLU A 301 -9.46 -21.73 4.19
CA GLU A 301 -9.44 -23.21 3.98
C GLU A 301 -8.17 -23.89 4.50
N SER A 302 -7.07 -23.16 4.67
CA SER A 302 -5.78 -23.69 5.11
C SER A 302 -5.29 -23.14 6.46
N LEU A 303 -6.04 -22.25 7.11
CA LEU A 303 -5.65 -21.69 8.40
C LEU A 303 -6.07 -22.60 9.54
N GLU A 304 -5.10 -23.06 10.34
CA GLU A 304 -5.38 -23.60 11.68
C GLU A 304 -5.77 -22.45 12.61
N TRP A 305 -7.05 -22.36 12.95
CA TRP A 305 -7.57 -21.33 13.85
C TRP A 305 -7.04 -21.50 15.27
N ARG A 306 -6.19 -20.59 15.68
CA ARG A 306 -5.69 -20.49 17.07
C ARG A 306 -6.41 -19.34 17.78
N VAL A 307 -7.58 -19.59 18.34
CA VAL A 307 -8.28 -18.64 19.23
C VAL A 307 -8.69 -19.35 20.51
#